data_12f7a7692d748e84da6f9c76674b11c4
#
_entry.id   12f7a7692d748e84da6f9c76674b11c4
#
_cell.length_a   1.000
_cell.length_b   1.000
_cell.length_c   1.000
_cell.angle_alpha   90.00
_cell.angle_beta   90.00
_cell.angle_gamma   90.00
#
_symmetry.space_group_name_H-M   'P 1'
#
loop_
_entity.id
_entity.type
_entity.pdbx_description
1 polymer ?
#
loop_
_entity_poly.entity_id
_entity_poly.type
_entity_poly.pdbx_seq_one_letter_code
_entity_poly.pdbx_strand_id
1 'polypeptide(L)'
;MERRAAIWFLPDGIVLSKDTRPLMLCDVMFCPVLTWTCAELTALGIERFFIVSDQKAHELLRPYFPETAVFVNGANHADELLTLLARERGEVIVLNGVILPVGMFSGGAVYAARCEAVRDVLREHGAFAAFPKGAEILKGFLPVGDAEELRAALPMCRQKIVQRCFDAGADILDANNTYIDPRVRIGAGTALLPGTILRGNTVIGKNCVIGPNALLTDCIVGDGAAVNASQASGVTIEAGASIGPFANLQ
;
A
#
# COMPACT_ATOMS: atom_id res chain seq x y z
N MET A 1 0.43 -20.98 9.09
CA MET A 1 0.38 -20.33 10.43
C MET A 1 -0.30 -18.99 10.26
N GLU A 2 -1.14 -18.62 11.24
CA GLU A 2 -1.87 -17.36 11.15
C GLU A 2 -0.93 -16.18 11.46
N ARG A 3 -0.81 -15.23 10.52
CA ARG A 3 -0.02 -14.01 10.65
C ARG A 3 -0.99 -12.88 10.98
N ARG A 4 -0.94 -12.33 12.20
CA ARG A 4 -1.90 -11.29 12.62
C ARG A 4 -1.24 -9.97 13.01
N ALA A 5 0.09 -9.95 13.14
CA ALA A 5 0.82 -8.75 13.55
C ALA A 5 1.99 -8.46 12.63
N ALA A 6 2.30 -7.18 12.48
CA ALA A 6 3.51 -6.69 11.83
C ALA A 6 4.29 -5.77 12.76
N ILE A 7 5.61 -5.91 12.76
CA ILE A 7 6.55 -4.98 13.40
C ILE A 7 7.22 -4.21 12.27
N TRP A 8 7.09 -2.91 12.28
CA TRP A 8 7.69 -2.05 11.26
C TRP A 8 8.72 -1.12 11.89
N PHE A 9 9.98 -1.42 11.62
CA PHE A 9 11.10 -0.56 12.00
C PHE A 9 11.27 0.54 10.95
N LEU A 10 10.95 1.75 11.32
CA LEU A 10 11.19 2.92 10.49
C LEU A 10 12.60 3.47 10.78
N PRO A 11 13.30 4.01 9.79
CA PRO A 11 14.65 4.53 10.00
C PRO A 11 14.67 5.64 11.07
N ASP A 12 15.76 5.69 11.81
CA ASP A 12 16.05 6.81 12.71
C ASP A 12 16.19 8.08 11.88
N GLY A 13 15.32 9.02 12.15
CA GLY A 13 15.17 10.21 11.35
C GLY A 13 14.25 9.98 10.14
N ILE A 14 13.51 11.01 9.81
CA ILE A 14 12.63 11.00 8.66
C ILE A 14 13.48 11.14 7.40
N VAL A 15 13.56 10.09 6.58
CA VAL A 15 14.16 10.20 5.25
C VAL A 15 13.29 11.15 4.43
N LEU A 16 13.85 12.31 4.10
CA LEU A 16 13.15 13.36 3.36
C LEU A 16 13.36 13.19 1.86
N SER A 17 12.30 13.42 1.09
CA SER A 17 12.41 13.71 -0.33
C SER A 17 13.09 15.08 -0.54
N LYS A 18 13.47 15.41 -1.80
CA LYS A 18 14.02 16.74 -2.13
C LYS A 18 13.11 17.90 -1.70
N ASP A 19 11.82 17.64 -1.56
CA ASP A 19 10.80 18.63 -1.16
C ASP A 19 10.55 18.64 0.36
N THR A 20 11.47 18.11 1.18
CA THR A 20 11.34 17.99 2.64
C THR A 20 10.16 17.13 3.13
N ARG A 21 9.42 16.48 2.24
CA ARG A 21 8.34 15.56 2.60
C ARG A 21 8.94 14.20 2.96
N PRO A 22 8.50 13.55 4.05
CA PRO A 22 8.94 12.19 4.38
C PRO A 22 8.74 11.23 3.21
N LEU A 23 9.76 10.43 2.89
CA LEU A 23 9.74 9.53 1.75
C LEU A 23 8.52 8.58 1.78
N MET A 24 8.18 8.07 2.95
CA MET A 24 7.02 7.19 3.15
C MET A 24 5.66 7.86 2.92
N LEU A 25 5.60 9.20 2.95
CA LEU A 25 4.41 10.00 2.64
C LEU A 25 4.40 10.52 1.20
N CYS A 26 5.45 10.25 0.41
CA CYS A 26 5.44 10.55 -1.02
C CYS A 26 4.42 9.67 -1.75
N ASP A 27 3.71 10.28 -2.70
CA ASP A 27 2.70 9.56 -3.46
C ASP A 27 3.32 8.70 -4.54
N VAL A 28 2.89 7.45 -4.60
CA VAL A 28 3.12 6.51 -5.69
C VAL A 28 1.78 6.11 -6.26
N MET A 29 1.56 6.39 -7.54
CA MET A 29 0.26 6.16 -8.18
C MET A 29 -0.91 6.74 -7.36
N PHE A 30 -0.77 8.03 -6.96
CA PHE A 30 -1.74 8.82 -6.18
C PHE A 30 -1.99 8.39 -4.74
N CYS A 31 -1.18 7.49 -4.20
CA CYS A 31 -1.33 6.97 -2.84
C CYS A 31 0.02 7.03 -2.11
N PRO A 32 0.08 7.53 -0.86
CA PRO A 32 1.31 7.47 -0.06
C PRO A 32 1.87 6.05 0.04
N VAL A 33 3.19 5.91 -0.06
CA VAL A 33 3.89 4.62 0.09
C VAL A 33 3.41 3.88 1.34
N LEU A 34 3.33 4.59 2.47
CA LEU A 34 2.88 4.05 3.75
C LEU A 34 1.48 3.43 3.67
N THR A 35 0.53 4.18 3.10
CA THR A 35 -0.86 3.72 2.95
C THR A 35 -0.95 2.48 2.07
N TRP A 36 -0.19 2.46 0.98
CA TRP A 36 -0.15 1.30 0.10
C TRP A 36 0.42 0.06 0.80
N THR A 37 1.53 0.22 1.53
CA THR A 37 2.14 -0.89 2.27
C THR A 37 1.21 -1.42 3.38
N CYS A 38 0.56 -0.54 4.13
CA CYS A 38 -0.45 -0.94 5.12
C CYS A 38 -1.60 -1.72 4.48
N ALA A 39 -2.14 -1.25 3.34
CA ALA A 39 -3.22 -1.94 2.64
C ALA A 39 -2.81 -3.34 2.17
N GLU A 40 -1.59 -3.50 1.66
CA GLU A 40 -1.06 -4.81 1.27
C GLU A 40 -0.91 -5.75 2.47
N LEU A 41 -0.36 -5.27 3.58
CA LEU A 41 -0.22 -6.06 4.80
C LEU A 41 -1.59 -6.47 5.36
N THR A 42 -2.56 -5.57 5.34
CA THR A 42 -3.95 -5.88 5.74
C THR A 42 -4.56 -6.95 4.83
N ALA A 43 -4.31 -6.90 3.53
CA ALA A 43 -4.74 -7.94 2.58
C ALA A 43 -4.08 -9.31 2.86
N LEU A 44 -2.88 -9.33 3.45
CA LEU A 44 -2.20 -10.54 3.93
C LEU A 44 -2.71 -11.02 5.31
N GLY A 45 -3.75 -10.37 5.87
CA GLY A 45 -4.36 -10.75 7.13
C GLY A 45 -3.75 -10.10 8.37
N ILE A 46 -2.92 -9.06 8.21
CA ILE A 46 -2.36 -8.32 9.34
C ILE A 46 -3.42 -7.37 9.91
N GLU A 47 -3.69 -7.52 11.19
CA GLU A 47 -4.68 -6.73 11.94
C GLU A 47 -4.02 -5.76 12.93
N ARG A 48 -2.78 -6.06 13.36
CA ARG A 48 -2.05 -5.27 14.35
C ARG A 48 -0.71 -4.81 13.83
N PHE A 49 -0.40 -3.54 14.08
CA PHE A 49 0.84 -2.90 13.67
C PHE A 49 1.60 -2.39 14.88
N PHE A 50 2.86 -2.78 15.04
CA PHE A 50 3.81 -2.26 16.01
C PHE A 50 4.83 -1.42 15.26
N ILE A 51 4.77 -0.11 15.42
CA ILE A 51 5.58 0.85 14.66
C ILE A 51 6.72 1.35 15.54
N VAL A 52 7.92 0.98 15.19
CA VAL A 52 9.13 1.39 15.91
C VAL A 52 9.76 2.58 15.20
N SER A 53 9.79 3.73 15.86
CA SER A 53 10.39 4.95 15.32
C SER A 53 10.66 5.98 16.42
N ASP A 54 11.24 7.12 16.09
CA ASP A 54 11.41 8.23 17.03
C ASP A 54 10.07 8.94 17.31
N GLN A 55 10.03 9.75 18.37
CA GLN A 55 8.80 10.41 18.81
C GLN A 55 8.27 11.44 17.80
N LYS A 56 9.15 12.11 17.04
CA LYS A 56 8.73 13.08 16.02
C LYS A 56 8.01 12.38 14.86
N ALA A 57 8.52 11.21 14.47
CA ALA A 57 7.89 10.38 13.46
C ALA A 57 6.52 9.86 13.93
N HIS A 58 6.34 9.53 15.22
CA HIS A 58 5.05 9.07 15.76
C HIS A 58 3.92 10.07 15.49
N GLU A 59 4.13 11.34 15.82
CA GLU A 59 3.11 12.39 15.65
C GLU A 59 2.74 12.59 14.18
N LEU A 60 3.75 12.56 13.30
CA LEU A 60 3.58 12.76 11.87
C LEU A 60 2.89 11.58 11.17
N LEU A 61 3.21 10.36 11.58
CA LEU A 61 2.80 9.15 10.88
C LEU A 61 1.49 8.54 11.41
N ARG A 62 1.14 8.81 12.68
CA ARG A 62 -0.07 8.28 13.32
C ARG A 62 -1.35 8.40 12.48
N PRO A 63 -1.63 9.51 11.77
CA PRO A 63 -2.85 9.65 10.97
C PRO A 63 -2.96 8.68 9.79
N TYR A 64 -1.86 8.05 9.38
CA TYR A 64 -1.79 7.14 8.24
C TYR A 64 -1.89 5.67 8.62
N PHE A 65 -1.89 5.37 9.93
CA PHE A 65 -2.04 4.02 10.44
C PHE A 65 -3.44 3.80 11.03
N PRO A 66 -3.91 2.54 11.08
CA PRO A 66 -5.13 2.20 11.82
C PRO A 66 -5.05 2.65 13.29
N GLU A 67 -6.19 2.97 13.91
CA GLU A 67 -6.25 3.35 15.33
C GLU A 67 -5.68 2.28 16.27
N THR A 68 -5.72 1.01 15.84
CA THR A 68 -5.16 -0.13 16.55
C THR A 68 -3.64 -0.22 16.50
N ALA A 69 -2.96 0.63 15.74
CA ALA A 69 -1.50 0.64 15.65
C ALA A 69 -0.87 1.15 16.94
N VAL A 70 0.11 0.40 17.43
CA VAL A 70 0.89 0.73 18.62
C VAL A 70 2.23 1.29 18.19
N PHE A 71 2.54 2.50 18.64
CA PHE A 71 3.81 3.16 18.38
C PHE A 71 4.77 2.89 19.52
N VAL A 72 5.94 2.38 19.20
CA VAL A 72 7.01 1.96 20.11
C VAL A 72 8.19 2.90 19.95
N ASN A 73 8.72 3.42 21.05
CA ASN A 73 9.87 4.32 21.00
C ASN A 73 11.13 3.56 20.57
N GLY A 74 11.78 4.03 19.51
CA GLY A 74 12.97 3.41 18.93
C GLY A 74 14.13 3.23 19.92
N ALA A 75 14.29 4.14 20.88
CA ALA A 75 15.38 4.10 21.86
C ALA A 75 15.27 2.91 22.85
N ASN A 76 14.06 2.48 23.20
CA ASN A 76 13.80 1.41 24.18
C ASN A 76 12.87 0.32 23.63
N HIS A 77 12.88 0.12 22.31
CA HIS A 77 11.93 -0.74 21.63
C HIS A 77 11.96 -2.20 22.09
N ALA A 78 13.10 -2.71 22.56
CA ALA A 78 13.23 -4.13 22.89
C ALA A 78 12.29 -4.55 24.04
N ASP A 79 12.29 -3.84 25.16
CA ASP A 79 11.47 -4.18 26.34
C ASP A 79 9.97 -4.01 26.05
N GLU A 80 9.61 -2.96 25.33
CA GLU A 80 8.23 -2.71 24.96
C GLU A 80 7.72 -3.75 23.96
N LEU A 81 8.50 -4.10 22.93
CA LEU A 81 8.17 -5.16 21.98
C LEU A 81 8.08 -6.52 22.65
N LEU A 82 8.98 -6.85 23.60
CA LEU A 82 8.90 -8.10 24.36
C LEU A 82 7.57 -8.22 25.11
N THR A 83 7.10 -7.12 25.70
CA THR A 83 5.82 -7.08 26.43
C THR A 83 4.64 -7.24 25.45
N LEU A 84 4.67 -6.57 24.31
CA LEU A 84 3.62 -6.66 23.30
C LEU A 84 3.59 -8.05 22.66
N LEU A 85 4.74 -8.59 22.27
CA LEU A 85 4.86 -9.91 21.64
C LEU A 85 4.58 -11.08 22.60
N ALA A 86 4.61 -10.86 23.92
CA ALA A 86 4.22 -11.89 24.89
C ALA A 86 2.76 -12.33 24.73
N ARG A 87 1.92 -11.46 24.20
CA ARG A 87 0.49 -11.71 23.93
C ARG A 87 0.22 -12.25 22.52
N GLU A 88 1.23 -12.21 21.65
CA GLU A 88 1.13 -12.67 20.27
C GLU A 88 1.50 -14.15 20.16
N ARG A 89 0.78 -14.87 19.30
CA ARG A 89 1.05 -16.27 18.96
C ARG A 89 1.22 -16.41 17.44
N GLY A 90 2.04 -17.37 17.01
CA GLY A 90 2.25 -17.65 15.60
C GLY A 90 3.40 -16.86 15.00
N GLU A 91 3.20 -16.31 13.80
CA GLU A 91 4.20 -15.55 13.07
C GLU A 91 3.88 -14.06 13.06
N VAL A 92 4.92 -13.25 13.06
CA VAL A 92 4.86 -11.81 12.82
C VAL A 92 5.60 -11.48 11.52
N ILE A 93 5.11 -10.47 10.80
CA ILE A 93 5.84 -9.89 9.68
C ILE A 93 6.73 -8.76 10.22
N VAL A 94 7.98 -8.75 9.84
CA VAL A 94 8.94 -7.71 10.21
C VAL A 94 9.36 -6.95 8.97
N LEU A 95 9.25 -5.63 9.03
CA LEU A 95 9.63 -4.69 7.96
C LEU A 95 10.72 -3.76 8.47
N ASN A 96 11.73 -3.55 7.63
CA ASN A 96 12.82 -2.62 7.90
C ASN A 96 12.86 -1.51 6.85
N GLY A 97 12.68 -0.26 7.28
CA GLY A 97 12.76 0.92 6.42
C GLY A 97 11.47 1.25 5.67
N VAL A 98 11.60 2.07 4.65
CA VAL A 98 10.50 2.42 3.75
C VAL A 98 10.33 1.31 2.72
N ILE A 99 9.17 0.70 2.68
CA ILE A 99 8.90 -0.50 1.88
C ILE A 99 7.77 -0.21 0.89
N LEU A 100 7.92 -0.68 -0.33
CA LEU A 100 6.94 -0.55 -1.39
C LEU A 100 6.51 -1.94 -1.90
N PRO A 101 5.22 -2.28 -1.89
CA PRO A 101 4.74 -3.57 -2.39
C PRO A 101 4.66 -3.56 -3.92
N VAL A 102 5.63 -4.18 -4.60
CA VAL A 102 5.76 -4.15 -6.07
C VAL A 102 5.43 -5.46 -6.78
N GLY A 103 5.21 -6.56 -6.05
CA GLY A 103 4.84 -7.86 -6.61
C GLY A 103 6.03 -8.77 -6.90
N MET A 104 6.80 -8.55 -7.95
CA MET A 104 7.92 -9.41 -8.31
C MET A 104 9.27 -8.83 -7.83
N PHE A 105 9.56 -9.01 -6.56
CA PHE A 105 10.84 -8.66 -5.97
C PHE A 105 11.23 -9.68 -4.89
N SER A 106 12.50 -10.06 -4.82
CA SER A 106 13.00 -11.06 -3.86
C SER A 106 14.11 -10.49 -2.99
N GLY A 107 13.85 -9.36 -2.33
CA GLY A 107 14.78 -8.74 -1.40
C GLY A 107 14.47 -9.06 0.07
N GLY A 108 15.45 -8.86 0.94
CA GLY A 108 15.41 -9.26 2.36
C GLY A 108 14.89 -8.21 3.35
N ALA A 109 14.14 -7.20 2.91
CA ALA A 109 13.67 -6.13 3.78
C ALA A 109 12.39 -6.45 4.56
N VAL A 110 11.66 -7.47 4.14
CA VAL A 110 10.42 -7.96 4.79
C VAL A 110 10.50 -9.46 4.96
N TYR A 111 10.20 -9.93 6.15
CA TYR A 111 10.20 -11.36 6.44
C TYR A 111 9.15 -11.74 7.47
N ALA A 112 8.75 -13.01 7.44
CA ALA A 112 7.92 -13.62 8.45
C ALA A 112 8.80 -14.43 9.42
N ALA A 113 8.56 -14.30 10.71
CA ALA A 113 9.25 -15.05 11.73
C ALA A 113 8.28 -15.45 12.86
N ARG A 114 8.59 -16.54 13.57
CA ARG A 114 7.83 -16.89 14.78
C ARG A 114 8.06 -15.84 15.85
N CYS A 115 6.99 -15.47 16.54
CA CYS A 115 7.07 -14.51 17.66
C CYS A 115 8.13 -14.87 18.69
N GLU A 116 8.34 -16.18 18.95
CA GLU A 116 9.37 -16.69 19.86
C GLU A 116 10.78 -16.34 19.36
N ALA A 117 11.07 -16.60 18.09
CA ALA A 117 12.37 -16.30 17.50
C ALA A 117 12.68 -14.78 17.50
N VAL A 118 11.67 -13.94 17.27
CA VAL A 118 11.82 -12.49 17.39
C VAL A 118 12.10 -12.07 18.83
N ARG A 119 11.38 -12.64 19.81
CA ARG A 119 11.64 -12.37 21.22
C ARG A 119 13.03 -12.80 21.66
N ASP A 120 13.54 -13.91 21.15
CA ASP A 120 14.89 -14.39 21.49
C ASP A 120 15.96 -13.41 20.98
N VAL A 121 15.82 -12.90 19.76
CA VAL A 121 16.71 -11.83 19.22
C VAL A 121 16.67 -10.58 20.09
N LEU A 122 15.48 -10.12 20.49
CA LEU A 122 15.33 -8.94 21.35
C LEU A 122 15.96 -9.13 22.72
N ARG A 123 15.83 -10.32 23.33
CA ARG A 123 16.45 -10.65 24.63
C ARG A 123 17.98 -10.73 24.55
N GLU A 124 18.49 -11.35 23.49
CA GLU A 124 19.93 -11.57 23.33
C GLU A 124 20.70 -10.30 23.02
N HIS A 125 20.11 -9.41 22.21
CA HIS A 125 20.81 -8.23 21.68
C HIS A 125 20.31 -6.91 22.26
N GLY A 126 19.24 -6.88 23.05
CA GLY A 126 18.62 -5.64 23.55
C GLY A 126 18.06 -4.73 22.45
N ALA A 127 18.14 -5.17 21.19
CA ALA A 127 17.67 -4.48 20.02
C ALA A 127 17.37 -5.50 18.90
N PHE A 128 16.64 -5.08 17.87
CA PHE A 128 16.41 -5.91 16.70
C PHE A 128 17.59 -5.82 15.73
N ALA A 129 18.68 -6.51 16.03
CA ALA A 129 19.97 -6.41 15.33
C ALA A 129 20.33 -7.62 14.45
N ALA A 130 19.56 -8.71 14.55
CA ALA A 130 19.85 -9.96 13.84
C ALA A 130 18.62 -10.55 13.19
N PHE A 131 18.82 -11.32 12.13
CA PHE A 131 17.77 -12.05 11.44
C PHE A 131 17.29 -13.23 12.33
N PRO A 132 16.00 -13.35 12.69
CA PRO A 132 15.52 -14.41 13.54
C PRO A 132 15.71 -15.80 12.91
N LYS A 133 16.06 -16.78 13.73
CA LYS A 133 16.25 -18.15 13.26
C LYS A 133 14.97 -18.70 12.64
N GLY A 134 15.09 -19.22 11.42
CA GLY A 134 13.97 -19.80 10.68
C GLY A 134 13.02 -18.77 10.06
N ALA A 135 13.41 -17.50 9.98
CA ALA A 135 12.62 -16.50 9.29
C ALA A 135 12.57 -16.75 7.77
N GLU A 136 11.42 -16.47 7.19
CA GLU A 136 11.15 -16.60 5.75
C GLU A 136 11.11 -15.20 5.11
N ILE A 137 11.88 -14.98 4.07
CA ILE A 137 11.85 -13.71 3.31
C ILE A 137 10.56 -13.65 2.50
N LEU A 138 9.79 -12.60 2.71
CA LEU A 138 8.58 -12.34 1.92
C LEU A 138 8.95 -11.63 0.61
N LYS A 139 8.50 -12.21 -0.49
CA LYS A 139 8.68 -11.64 -1.83
C LYS A 139 7.68 -10.52 -2.11
N GLY A 140 8.00 -9.67 -3.05
CA GLY A 140 7.09 -8.63 -3.52
C GLY A 140 7.21 -7.28 -2.80
N PHE A 141 8.18 -7.14 -1.90
CA PHE A 141 8.40 -5.93 -1.12
C PHE A 141 9.77 -5.32 -1.42
N LEU A 142 9.79 -4.14 -2.04
CA LEU A 142 10.99 -3.41 -2.41
C LEU A 142 11.34 -2.39 -1.31
N PRO A 143 12.53 -2.45 -0.70
CA PRO A 143 13.01 -1.37 0.14
C PRO A 143 13.37 -0.15 -0.72
N VAL A 144 13.07 1.04 -0.21
CA VAL A 144 13.29 2.32 -0.88
C VAL A 144 14.03 3.25 0.08
N GLY A 145 15.25 3.64 -0.27
CA GLY A 145 16.11 4.49 0.57
C GLY A 145 16.00 5.98 0.24
N ASP A 146 15.61 6.33 -0.97
CA ASP A 146 15.54 7.72 -1.41
C ASP A 146 14.46 7.97 -2.50
N ALA A 147 14.35 9.23 -2.93
CA ALA A 147 13.38 9.65 -3.92
C ALA A 147 13.71 9.19 -5.36
N GLU A 148 14.97 8.85 -5.65
CA GLU A 148 15.37 8.33 -6.95
C GLU A 148 14.96 6.87 -7.09
N GLU A 149 15.24 6.07 -6.08
CA GLU A 149 14.78 4.68 -5.99
C GLU A 149 13.25 4.59 -6.02
N LEU A 150 12.55 5.52 -5.34
CA LEU A 150 11.10 5.59 -5.38
C LEU A 150 10.58 5.83 -6.80
N ARG A 151 11.19 6.74 -7.56
CA ARG A 151 10.83 6.97 -8.96
C ARG A 151 11.14 5.77 -9.84
N ALA A 152 12.27 5.11 -9.63
CA ALA A 152 12.65 3.91 -10.36
C ALA A 152 11.65 2.75 -10.13
N ALA A 153 10.99 2.72 -8.99
CA ALA A 153 9.98 1.71 -8.66
C ALA A 153 8.60 1.94 -9.31
N LEU A 154 8.31 3.14 -9.81
CA LEU A 154 6.98 3.47 -10.38
C LEU A 154 6.49 2.50 -11.47
N PRO A 155 7.32 2.04 -12.44
CA PRO A 155 6.89 1.06 -13.42
C PRO A 155 6.45 -0.28 -12.81
N MET A 156 7.15 -0.73 -11.76
CA MET A 156 6.81 -1.98 -11.05
C MET A 156 5.47 -1.84 -10.33
N CYS A 157 5.23 -0.69 -9.71
CA CYS A 157 3.97 -0.38 -9.03
C CYS A 157 2.80 -0.38 -10.03
N ARG A 158 2.98 0.26 -11.18
CA ARG A 158 1.99 0.25 -12.26
C ARG A 158 1.69 -1.16 -12.72
N GLN A 159 2.72 -1.96 -12.99
CA GLN A 159 2.57 -3.34 -13.43
C GLN A 159 1.76 -4.17 -12.43
N LYS A 160 2.04 -4.03 -11.13
CA LYS A 160 1.26 -4.70 -10.08
C LYS A 160 -0.21 -4.32 -10.11
N ILE A 161 -0.53 -3.02 -10.24
CA ILE A 161 -1.92 -2.55 -10.30
C ILE A 161 -2.62 -3.11 -11.55
N VAL A 162 -1.98 -3.02 -12.71
CA VAL A 162 -2.50 -3.55 -13.98
C VAL A 162 -2.76 -5.05 -13.88
N GLN A 163 -1.82 -5.82 -13.34
CA GLN A 163 -2.00 -7.27 -13.16
C GLN A 163 -3.19 -7.58 -12.25
N ARG A 164 -3.33 -6.85 -11.15
CA ARG A 164 -4.49 -7.00 -10.26
C ARG A 164 -5.83 -6.72 -10.97
N CYS A 165 -5.85 -5.74 -11.88
CA CYS A 165 -7.05 -5.46 -12.67
C CYS A 165 -7.37 -6.60 -13.64
N PHE A 166 -6.36 -7.18 -14.31
CA PHE A 166 -6.55 -8.37 -15.16
C PHE A 166 -7.03 -9.58 -14.35
N ASP A 167 -6.44 -9.82 -13.18
CA ASP A 167 -6.85 -10.92 -12.28
C ASP A 167 -8.32 -10.76 -11.81
N ALA A 168 -8.78 -9.51 -11.68
CA ALA A 168 -10.17 -9.19 -11.38
C ALA A 168 -11.11 -9.29 -12.60
N GLY A 169 -10.60 -9.60 -13.78
CA GLY A 169 -11.36 -9.75 -15.02
C GLY A 169 -11.67 -8.43 -15.73
N ALA A 170 -10.98 -7.35 -15.42
CA ALA A 170 -11.04 -6.10 -16.18
C ALA A 170 -10.07 -6.15 -17.37
N ASP A 171 -10.38 -5.41 -18.45
CA ASP A 171 -9.54 -5.24 -19.61
C ASP A 171 -8.94 -3.82 -19.64
N ILE A 172 -7.64 -3.70 -19.95
CA ILE A 172 -6.93 -2.43 -20.06
C ILE A 172 -6.27 -2.36 -21.43
N LEU A 173 -6.83 -1.56 -22.33
CA LEU A 173 -6.39 -1.50 -23.72
C LEU A 173 -4.97 -0.91 -23.87
N ASP A 174 -4.60 0.04 -23.04
CA ASP A 174 -3.26 0.64 -23.00
C ASP A 174 -2.79 0.84 -21.55
N ALA A 175 -2.08 -0.15 -21.02
CA ALA A 175 -1.55 -0.13 -19.66
C ALA A 175 -0.50 0.97 -19.43
N ASN A 176 0.17 1.44 -20.47
CA ASN A 176 1.19 2.50 -20.36
C ASN A 176 0.57 3.89 -20.25
N ASN A 177 -0.64 4.07 -20.78
CA ASN A 177 -1.37 5.33 -20.75
C ASN A 177 -2.66 5.25 -19.91
N THR A 178 -2.65 4.39 -18.89
CA THR A 178 -3.72 4.27 -17.90
C THR A 178 -3.13 4.38 -16.51
N TYR A 179 -3.70 5.24 -15.67
CA TYR A 179 -3.19 5.52 -14.32
C TYR A 179 -4.26 5.19 -13.29
N ILE A 180 -3.97 4.25 -12.42
CA ILE A 180 -4.93 3.71 -11.46
C ILE A 180 -4.32 3.79 -10.05
N ASP A 181 -5.03 4.45 -9.13
CA ASP A 181 -4.70 4.45 -7.70
C ASP A 181 -4.83 3.02 -7.13
N PRO A 182 -3.93 2.56 -6.27
CA PRO A 182 -4.01 1.22 -5.68
C PRO A 182 -5.28 0.95 -4.88
N ARG A 183 -6.01 1.97 -4.46
CA ARG A 183 -7.30 1.84 -3.74
C ARG A 183 -8.50 1.60 -4.65
N VAL A 184 -8.37 1.87 -5.94
CA VAL A 184 -9.44 1.67 -6.93
C VAL A 184 -9.81 0.20 -7.05
N ARG A 185 -11.11 -0.05 -7.16
CA ARG A 185 -11.68 -1.39 -7.42
C ARG A 185 -12.44 -1.38 -8.74
N ILE A 186 -12.25 -2.43 -9.54
CA ILE A 186 -12.85 -2.54 -10.88
C ILE A 186 -13.52 -3.89 -11.00
N GLY A 187 -14.78 -3.89 -11.42
CA GLY A 187 -15.56 -5.10 -11.65
C GLY A 187 -15.19 -5.80 -12.96
N ALA A 188 -15.43 -7.11 -12.98
CA ALA A 188 -15.14 -7.96 -14.14
C ALA A 188 -15.89 -7.52 -15.40
N GLY A 189 -15.28 -7.71 -16.57
CA GLY A 189 -15.82 -7.32 -17.87
C GLY A 189 -15.73 -5.82 -18.17
N THR A 190 -15.19 -5.01 -17.25
CA THR A 190 -15.01 -3.58 -17.47
C THR A 190 -13.77 -3.32 -18.34
N ALA A 191 -13.94 -2.47 -19.37
CA ALA A 191 -12.88 -2.05 -20.27
C ALA A 191 -12.40 -0.63 -19.92
N LEU A 192 -11.08 -0.48 -19.71
CA LEU A 192 -10.42 0.81 -19.55
C LEU A 192 -9.73 1.21 -20.86
N LEU A 193 -10.13 2.35 -21.41
CA LEU A 193 -9.59 2.90 -22.64
C LEU A 193 -8.44 3.86 -22.37
N PRO A 194 -7.58 4.14 -23.38
CA PRO A 194 -6.37 4.96 -23.21
C PRO A 194 -6.65 6.35 -22.61
N GLY A 195 -5.71 6.83 -21.79
CA GLY A 195 -5.81 8.14 -21.13
C GLY A 195 -6.72 8.15 -19.92
N THR A 196 -7.22 6.99 -19.48
CA THR A 196 -8.05 6.89 -18.27
C THR A 196 -7.21 7.07 -17.00
N ILE A 197 -7.69 7.91 -16.09
CA ILE A 197 -7.09 8.18 -14.78
C ILE A 197 -8.15 7.91 -13.70
N LEU A 198 -7.88 6.94 -12.84
CA LEU A 198 -8.73 6.57 -11.71
C LEU A 198 -8.02 6.86 -10.39
N ARG A 199 -8.63 7.65 -9.52
CA ARG A 199 -8.02 8.14 -8.28
C ARG A 199 -8.90 7.88 -7.05
N GLY A 200 -8.23 7.88 -5.88
CA GLY A 200 -8.89 7.77 -4.59
C GLY A 200 -9.60 6.43 -4.38
N ASN A 201 -10.74 6.46 -3.71
CA ASN A 201 -11.54 5.27 -3.41
C ASN A 201 -12.58 4.98 -4.50
N THR A 202 -12.24 5.23 -5.76
CA THR A 202 -13.15 4.99 -6.90
C THR A 202 -13.49 3.50 -7.02
N VAL A 203 -14.77 3.21 -7.18
CA VAL A 203 -15.29 1.86 -7.40
C VAL A 203 -16.01 1.83 -8.74
N ILE A 204 -15.56 0.98 -9.66
CA ILE A 204 -16.17 0.76 -10.96
C ILE A 204 -16.89 -0.59 -10.93
N GLY A 205 -18.15 -0.61 -11.35
CA GLY A 205 -18.97 -1.80 -11.48
C GLY A 205 -18.50 -2.75 -12.59
N LYS A 206 -19.32 -3.74 -12.90
CA LYS A 206 -19.06 -4.74 -13.94
C LYS A 206 -19.48 -4.24 -15.31
N ASN A 207 -18.82 -4.75 -16.37
CA ASN A 207 -19.19 -4.51 -17.76
C ASN A 207 -19.28 -3.00 -18.12
N CYS A 208 -18.50 -2.15 -17.47
CA CYS A 208 -18.41 -0.72 -17.76
C CYS A 208 -17.42 -0.45 -18.90
N VAL A 209 -17.57 0.72 -19.54
CA VAL A 209 -16.58 1.24 -20.50
C VAL A 209 -16.12 2.60 -20.02
N ILE A 210 -14.86 2.69 -19.59
CA ILE A 210 -14.29 3.92 -18.98
C ILE A 210 -13.18 4.46 -19.86
N GLY A 211 -13.34 5.70 -20.31
CA GLY A 211 -12.44 6.37 -21.23
C GLY A 211 -13.01 6.44 -22.67
N PRO A 212 -12.18 6.88 -23.66
CA PRO A 212 -10.83 7.41 -23.46
C PRO A 212 -10.83 8.72 -22.67
N ASN A 213 -9.66 9.07 -22.09
CA ASN A 213 -9.45 10.37 -21.42
C ASN A 213 -10.47 10.67 -20.29
N ALA A 214 -10.89 9.68 -19.55
CA ALA A 214 -11.76 9.86 -18.38
C ALA A 214 -10.91 10.08 -17.13
N LEU A 215 -11.31 11.05 -16.28
CA LEU A 215 -10.72 11.27 -14.95
C LEU A 215 -11.80 11.10 -13.89
N LEU A 216 -11.69 10.04 -13.08
CA LEU A 216 -12.63 9.76 -12.00
C LEU A 216 -11.89 9.77 -10.65
N THR A 217 -12.42 10.53 -9.70
CA THR A 217 -11.86 10.64 -8.35
C THR A 217 -12.96 10.39 -7.32
N ASP A 218 -12.75 9.41 -6.42
CA ASP A 218 -13.71 9.06 -5.35
C ASP A 218 -15.15 8.85 -5.84
N CYS A 219 -15.30 8.22 -7.01
CA CYS A 219 -16.58 7.96 -7.66
C CYS A 219 -17.06 6.53 -7.43
N ILE A 220 -18.38 6.35 -7.44
CA ILE A 220 -19.02 5.03 -7.51
C ILE A 220 -19.70 4.93 -8.89
N VAL A 221 -19.29 3.98 -9.71
CA VAL A 221 -19.83 3.76 -11.05
C VAL A 221 -20.58 2.45 -11.07
N GLY A 222 -21.88 2.50 -11.37
CA GLY A 222 -22.76 1.33 -11.46
C GLY A 222 -22.46 0.43 -12.66
N ASP A 223 -22.95 -0.80 -12.60
CA ASP A 223 -22.73 -1.82 -13.64
C ASP A 223 -23.20 -1.36 -15.02
N GLY A 224 -22.44 -1.67 -16.05
CA GLY A 224 -22.78 -1.36 -17.44
C GLY A 224 -22.71 0.13 -17.82
N ALA A 225 -22.23 1.00 -16.95
CA ALA A 225 -22.11 2.43 -17.26
C ALA A 225 -20.95 2.71 -18.22
N ALA A 226 -21.10 3.79 -19.00
CA ALA A 226 -20.08 4.28 -19.90
C ALA A 226 -19.69 5.72 -19.54
N VAL A 227 -18.38 6.00 -19.44
CA VAL A 227 -17.86 7.34 -19.18
C VAL A 227 -16.80 7.68 -20.22
N ASN A 228 -17.09 8.63 -21.07
CA ASN A 228 -16.25 9.01 -22.20
C ASN A 228 -15.72 10.45 -22.04
N ALA A 229 -14.41 10.66 -22.16
CA ALA A 229 -13.73 11.97 -22.22
C ALA A 229 -14.30 12.98 -21.21
N SER A 230 -14.53 12.57 -19.98
CA SER A 230 -15.25 13.34 -18.96
C SER A 230 -14.52 13.28 -17.62
N GLN A 231 -14.85 14.23 -16.74
CA GLN A 231 -14.33 14.28 -15.39
C GLN A 231 -15.46 14.14 -14.37
N ALA A 232 -15.22 13.37 -13.31
CA ALA A 232 -16.17 13.23 -12.22
C ALA A 232 -15.44 13.12 -10.87
N SER A 233 -15.99 13.73 -9.84
CA SER A 233 -15.41 13.70 -8.49
C SER A 233 -16.49 13.58 -7.44
N GLY A 234 -16.36 12.57 -6.54
CA GLY A 234 -17.24 12.37 -5.38
C GLY A 234 -18.68 12.00 -5.73
N VAL A 235 -18.97 11.55 -6.96
CA VAL A 235 -20.34 11.28 -7.43
C VAL A 235 -20.61 9.81 -7.63
N THR A 236 -21.90 9.47 -7.60
CA THR A 236 -22.40 8.15 -8.02
C THR A 236 -22.96 8.27 -9.43
N ILE A 237 -22.45 7.41 -10.33
CA ILE A 237 -22.94 7.25 -11.69
C ILE A 237 -23.79 5.98 -11.70
N GLU A 238 -25.05 6.11 -12.06
CA GLU A 238 -26.02 5.01 -12.03
C GLU A 238 -25.68 3.89 -13.03
N ALA A 239 -26.16 2.69 -12.75
CA ALA A 239 -25.97 1.54 -13.64
C ALA A 239 -26.57 1.81 -15.04
N GLY A 240 -25.81 1.46 -16.07
CA GLY A 240 -26.18 1.68 -17.47
C GLY A 240 -26.16 3.14 -17.94
N ALA A 241 -25.76 4.08 -17.08
CA ALA A 241 -25.68 5.49 -17.47
C ALA A 241 -24.56 5.73 -18.49
N SER A 242 -24.77 6.71 -19.38
CA SER A 242 -23.78 7.15 -20.36
C SER A 242 -23.42 8.60 -20.10
N ILE A 243 -22.16 8.85 -19.76
CA ILE A 243 -21.62 10.16 -19.40
C ILE A 243 -20.62 10.62 -20.46
N GLY A 244 -20.80 11.85 -20.93
CA GLY A 244 -19.87 12.50 -21.81
C GLY A 244 -20.31 12.54 -23.30
N PRO A 245 -19.42 13.00 -24.19
CA PRO A 245 -18.10 13.54 -23.85
C PRO A 245 -18.17 14.94 -23.20
N PHE A 246 -17.07 15.32 -22.54
CA PHE A 246 -16.84 16.67 -21.96
C PHE A 246 -17.79 17.04 -20.81
N ALA A 247 -18.32 16.06 -20.10
CA ALA A 247 -19.05 16.30 -18.86
C ALA A 247 -18.07 16.55 -17.70
N ASN A 248 -18.48 17.42 -16.75
CA ASN A 248 -17.81 17.65 -15.49
C ASN A 248 -18.82 17.52 -14.35
N LEU A 249 -18.69 16.46 -13.55
CA LEU A 249 -19.59 16.12 -12.47
C LEU A 249 -18.90 16.28 -11.12
N GLN A 250 -19.57 16.99 -10.18
CA GLN A 250 -19.07 17.23 -8.81
C GLN A 250 -20.20 17.10 -7.81
#